data_006b7bde6039e8471f617febbf0eb28c
#
_entry.id   006b7bde6039e8471f617febbf0eb28c
#
_cell.length_a   1.000
_cell.length_b   1.000
_cell.length_c   1.000
_cell.angle_alpha   90.00
_cell.angle_beta   90.00
_cell.angle_gamma   90.00
#
_symmetry.space_group_name_H-M   'P 1'
#
loop_
_entity.id
_entity.type
_entity.pdbx_description
1 polymer ?
#
loop_
_entity_poly.entity_id
_entity_poly.type
_entity_poly.pdbx_seq_one_letter_code
_entity_poly.pdbx_strand_id
1 'polypeptide(L)'
;MIVRRTLVSMIVAAALALAGCGGGGGDRKPEPAGAGAGTTGGGYDFTVATLDGPAFDGRSLAGRPAVLWFWAPWCPTCLGQAKQVNALAADYAGKAAVVGVAGLGTVPEMREFVGLAKLSGFPQLADEQGVVWKRFGMTAQSTFVVLDAEGAVTARGHVDPADLPGRLDKLAAG
;
A
#
# COMPACT_ATOMS: atom_id res chain seq x y z
N MET A 1 -50.54 11.01 39.31
CA MET A 1 -51.68 11.18 38.42
C MET A 1 -51.30 10.41 37.15
N ILE A 2 -51.69 9.15 37.06
CA ILE A 2 -52.96 8.60 36.55
C ILE A 2 -53.14 8.94 35.05
N VAL A 3 -52.98 7.90 34.25
CA VAL A 3 -53.94 7.15 33.41
C VAL A 3 -53.78 7.49 31.91
N ARG A 4 -53.71 6.64 30.97
CA ARG A 4 -54.39 5.42 30.49
C ARG A 4 -53.73 5.04 29.14
N ARG A 5 -53.30 3.86 28.90
CA ARG A 5 -53.98 2.72 28.27
C ARG A 5 -54.78 3.07 27.00
N THR A 6 -54.33 2.56 25.88
CA THR A 6 -55.21 1.76 25.00
C THR A 6 -54.41 0.87 24.06
N LEU A 7 -54.68 -0.41 24.17
CA LEU A 7 -54.38 -1.49 23.23
C LEU A 7 -55.32 -1.37 22.01
N VAL A 8 -54.82 -1.62 20.84
CA VAL A 8 -55.62 -2.20 19.76
C VAL A 8 -54.77 -3.26 19.06
N SER A 9 -55.16 -4.48 19.30
CA SER A 9 -54.84 -5.68 18.49
C SER A 9 -55.62 -5.61 17.16
N MET A 10 -55.00 -6.01 16.11
CA MET A 10 -55.70 -6.74 15.03
C MET A 10 -54.73 -7.68 14.27
N ILE A 11 -55.10 -8.91 14.34
CA ILE A 11 -54.63 -10.12 13.66
C ILE A 11 -55.25 -10.19 12.30
N VAL A 12 -54.51 -10.52 11.25
CA VAL A 12 -54.97 -11.33 10.11
C VAL A 12 -53.78 -11.99 9.46
N ALA A 13 -53.73 -13.11 9.47
CA ALA A 13 -53.62 -14.45 8.96
C ALA A 13 -53.16 -14.58 7.48
N ALA A 14 -52.15 -15.41 7.33
CA ALA A 14 -51.95 -16.56 6.43
C ALA A 14 -51.91 -16.35 4.91
N ALA A 15 -50.78 -16.77 4.34
CA ALA A 15 -50.80 -17.71 3.20
C ALA A 15 -49.43 -18.40 3.08
N LEU A 16 -49.47 -19.73 3.12
CA LEU A 16 -48.39 -20.66 2.82
C LEU A 16 -48.13 -20.69 1.31
N ALA A 17 -46.87 -20.79 0.92
CA ALA A 17 -46.45 -21.55 -0.25
C ALA A 17 -45.09 -22.20 0.00
N LEU A 18 -45.08 -23.51 -0.14
CA LEU A 18 -43.94 -24.43 -0.01
C LEU A 18 -43.09 -24.40 -1.28
N ALA A 19 -41.86 -24.81 -1.06
CA ALA A 19 -41.01 -25.70 -1.84
C ALA A 19 -39.73 -25.08 -2.37
N GLY A 20 -38.62 -25.72 -1.99
CA GLY A 20 -37.31 -25.56 -2.61
C GLY A 20 -36.20 -26.09 -1.71
N CYS A 21 -36.13 -27.42 -1.56
CA CYS A 21 -34.94 -28.08 -1.04
C CYS A 21 -33.74 -27.85 -1.98
N GLY A 22 -32.60 -27.51 -1.43
CA GLY A 22 -31.34 -27.50 -2.13
C GLY A 22 -30.22 -27.43 -1.09
N GLY A 23 -29.78 -28.56 -0.60
CA GLY A 23 -28.69 -28.70 0.35
C GLY A 23 -27.35 -28.36 -0.26
N GLY A 24 -26.41 -27.95 0.58
CA GLY A 24 -25.04 -27.72 0.24
C GLY A 24 -24.35 -26.91 1.37
N GLY A 25 -24.22 -27.56 2.53
CA GLY A 25 -23.33 -27.09 3.57
C GLY A 25 -21.88 -27.25 3.07
N GLY A 26 -21.29 -26.14 2.68
CA GLY A 26 -19.86 -26.03 2.45
C GLY A 26 -19.31 -25.08 3.50
N ASP A 27 -18.63 -25.63 4.49
CA ASP A 27 -17.76 -24.89 5.39
C ASP A 27 -16.74 -24.11 4.57
N ARG A 28 -17.04 -22.86 4.24
CA ARG A 28 -16.05 -21.95 3.72
C ARG A 28 -15.22 -21.45 4.88
N LYS A 29 -14.08 -22.12 5.10
CA LYS A 29 -12.93 -21.55 5.77
C LYS A 29 -12.75 -20.10 5.27
N PRO A 30 -12.56 -19.09 6.15
CA PRO A 30 -12.24 -17.75 5.71
C PRO A 30 -10.95 -17.79 4.90
N GLU A 31 -11.08 -17.59 3.62
CA GLU A 31 -9.96 -17.36 2.72
C GLU A 31 -9.32 -16.03 3.11
N PRO A 32 -7.98 -15.95 3.27
CA PRO A 32 -7.33 -14.68 3.55
C PRO A 32 -7.67 -13.73 2.40
N ALA A 33 -8.16 -12.55 2.77
CA ALA A 33 -8.61 -11.50 1.86
C ALA A 33 -7.64 -11.34 0.70
N GLY A 34 -8.15 -11.66 -0.47
CA GLY A 34 -7.39 -11.81 -1.68
C GLY A 34 -6.61 -10.58 -2.07
N ALA A 35 -5.56 -10.83 -2.79
CA ALA A 35 -4.81 -9.89 -3.58
C ALA A 35 -5.75 -8.85 -4.21
N GLY A 36 -5.64 -7.60 -3.75
CA GLY A 36 -6.44 -6.50 -4.27
C GLY A 36 -6.24 -6.36 -5.76
N ALA A 37 -7.35 -6.19 -6.45
CA ALA A 37 -7.44 -5.92 -7.87
C ALA A 37 -6.33 -4.97 -8.34
N GLY A 38 -5.51 -5.45 -9.24
CA GLY A 38 -4.47 -4.66 -9.89
C GLY A 38 -5.11 -3.45 -10.55
N THR A 39 -4.65 -2.27 -10.18
CA THR A 39 -4.97 -1.04 -10.90
C THR A 39 -4.22 -1.14 -12.23
N THR A 40 -4.92 -1.53 -13.27
CA THR A 40 -4.37 -1.67 -14.62
C THR A 40 -3.79 -0.31 -15.07
N GLY A 41 -2.48 -0.22 -15.27
CA GLY A 41 -1.81 0.82 -16.06
C GLY A 41 -1.66 2.21 -15.44
N GLY A 42 -2.08 2.46 -14.20
CA GLY A 42 -2.03 3.80 -13.60
C GLY A 42 -1.08 3.96 -12.41
N GLY A 43 -0.30 2.95 -12.03
CA GLY A 43 0.55 3.00 -10.84
C GLY A 43 1.56 4.15 -10.86
N TYR A 44 2.08 4.50 -12.02
CA TYR A 44 3.11 5.51 -12.20
C TYR A 44 2.62 6.95 -12.45
N ASP A 45 1.28 7.16 -12.56
CA ASP A 45 0.72 8.48 -12.85
C ASP A 45 0.59 9.35 -11.60
N PHE A 46 1.72 9.85 -11.13
CA PHE A 46 1.81 10.83 -10.03
C PHE A 46 3.01 11.74 -10.21
N THR A 47 2.93 12.94 -9.63
CA THR A 47 4.04 13.89 -9.56
C THR A 47 4.08 14.45 -8.14
N VAL A 48 5.27 14.45 -7.51
CA VAL A 48 5.46 14.95 -6.15
C VAL A 48 6.89 15.51 -6.00
N ALA A 49 7.08 16.48 -5.11
CA ALA A 49 8.41 17.03 -4.83
C ALA A 49 9.34 15.96 -4.25
N THR A 50 10.64 16.05 -4.54
CA THR A 50 11.66 15.30 -3.80
C THR A 50 12.15 16.13 -2.60
N LEU A 51 12.78 15.46 -1.64
CA LEU A 51 13.45 16.16 -0.53
C LEU A 51 14.65 17.00 -1.00
N ASP A 52 15.25 16.65 -2.14
CA ASP A 52 16.44 17.31 -2.70
C ASP A 52 16.12 18.39 -3.75
N GLY A 53 14.85 18.61 -4.08
CA GLY A 53 14.41 19.75 -4.86
C GLY A 53 13.46 19.48 -6.03
N PRO A 54 13.86 18.93 -7.18
CA PRO A 54 12.99 18.85 -8.34
C PRO A 54 11.82 17.90 -8.14
N ALA A 55 10.71 18.14 -8.86
CA ALA A 55 9.57 17.25 -8.85
C ALA A 55 9.94 15.88 -9.48
N PHE A 56 9.46 14.83 -8.87
CA PHE A 56 9.58 13.46 -9.35
C PHE A 56 8.32 13.08 -10.13
N ASP A 57 8.49 12.69 -11.38
CA ASP A 57 7.42 12.13 -12.19
C ASP A 57 7.45 10.59 -12.07
N GLY A 58 6.40 10.01 -11.52
CA GLY A 58 6.27 8.55 -11.37
C GLY A 58 6.38 7.79 -12.69
N ARG A 59 6.00 8.41 -13.82
CA ARG A 59 6.11 7.79 -15.16
C ARG A 59 7.55 7.48 -15.56
N SER A 60 8.53 8.13 -14.91
CA SER A 60 9.96 7.80 -15.11
C SER A 60 10.34 6.40 -14.61
N LEU A 61 9.46 5.73 -13.87
CA LEU A 61 9.64 4.37 -13.38
C LEU A 61 9.21 3.30 -14.41
N ALA A 62 8.44 3.68 -15.43
CA ALA A 62 7.93 2.74 -16.44
C ALA A 62 9.06 2.00 -17.18
N GLY A 63 8.79 0.75 -17.55
CA GLY A 63 9.73 -0.10 -18.29
C GLY A 63 10.69 -0.91 -17.40
N ARG A 64 10.58 -0.83 -16.08
CA ARG A 64 11.32 -1.65 -15.12
C ARG A 64 10.54 -1.81 -13.82
N PRO A 65 10.73 -2.93 -13.09
CA PRO A 65 10.13 -3.09 -11.78
C PRO A 65 10.51 -1.97 -10.81
N ALA A 66 9.61 -1.65 -9.88
CA ALA A 66 9.88 -0.62 -8.88
C ALA A 66 9.43 -1.06 -7.48
N VAL A 67 10.17 -0.59 -6.48
CA VAL A 67 9.82 -0.69 -5.06
C VAL A 67 9.63 0.72 -4.51
N LEU A 68 8.44 1.00 -4.01
CA LEU A 68 8.14 2.20 -3.23
C LEU A 68 8.17 1.82 -1.76
N TRP A 69 9.03 2.47 -0.98
CA TRP A 69 9.13 2.30 0.47
C TRP A 69 8.47 3.48 1.18
N PHE A 70 7.38 3.21 1.89
CA PHE A 70 6.60 4.20 2.62
C PHE A 70 7.11 4.32 4.06
N TRP A 71 7.67 5.47 4.41
CA TRP A 71 8.29 5.72 5.69
C TRP A 71 7.87 7.06 6.32
N ALA A 72 8.06 7.17 7.63
CA ALA A 72 7.80 8.38 8.39
C ALA A 72 9.04 8.79 9.21
N PRO A 73 9.28 10.08 9.45
CA PRO A 73 10.49 10.55 10.12
C PRO A 73 10.63 10.08 11.57
N TRP A 74 9.55 9.80 12.23
CA TRP A 74 9.48 9.34 13.63
C TRP A 74 9.43 7.81 13.77
N CYS A 75 9.62 7.04 12.70
CA CYS A 75 9.41 5.59 12.66
C CYS A 75 10.68 4.78 12.98
N PRO A 76 10.81 4.15 14.17
CA PRO A 76 11.99 3.35 14.50
C PRO A 76 12.18 2.13 13.59
N THR A 77 11.09 1.49 13.18
CA THR A 77 11.14 0.33 12.26
C THR A 77 11.68 0.75 10.90
N CYS A 78 11.28 1.93 10.39
CA CYS A 78 11.82 2.47 9.15
C CYS A 78 13.33 2.72 9.25
N LEU A 79 13.79 3.24 10.39
CA LEU A 79 15.22 3.42 10.65
C LEU A 79 15.96 2.07 10.63
N GLY A 80 15.37 1.02 11.21
CA GLY A 80 15.92 -0.33 11.17
C GLY A 80 15.98 -0.91 9.75
N GLN A 81 15.03 -0.58 8.88
CA GLN A 81 14.98 -1.03 7.48
C GLN A 81 15.96 -0.29 6.56
N ALA A 82 16.38 0.93 6.92
CA ALA A 82 17.13 1.84 6.06
C ALA A 82 18.37 1.20 5.42
N LYS A 83 19.13 0.41 6.19
CA LYS A 83 20.32 -0.28 5.69
C LYS A 83 19.98 -1.27 4.57
N GLN A 84 18.92 -2.04 4.73
CA GLN A 84 18.49 -3.04 3.73
C GLN A 84 17.93 -2.36 2.48
N VAL A 85 17.18 -1.24 2.65
CA VAL A 85 16.66 -0.47 1.51
C VAL A 85 17.78 0.22 0.74
N ASN A 86 18.81 0.76 1.41
CA ASN A 86 20.01 1.28 0.75
C ASN A 86 20.73 0.19 -0.06
N ALA A 87 20.91 -1.00 0.52
CA ALA A 87 21.53 -2.12 -0.18
C ALA A 87 20.71 -2.54 -1.40
N LEU A 88 19.38 -2.66 -1.25
CA LEU A 88 18.49 -2.98 -2.35
C LEU A 88 18.62 -1.96 -3.50
N ALA A 89 18.65 -0.67 -3.20
CA ALA A 89 18.80 0.37 -4.21
C ALA A 89 20.14 0.26 -4.97
N ALA A 90 21.22 -0.07 -4.27
CA ALA A 90 22.52 -0.24 -4.87
C ALA A 90 22.60 -1.51 -5.73
N ASP A 91 22.13 -2.65 -5.23
CA ASP A 91 22.21 -3.96 -5.88
C ASP A 91 21.34 -4.06 -7.14
N TYR A 92 20.23 -3.29 -7.16
CA TYR A 92 19.29 -3.25 -8.29
C TYR A 92 19.43 -2.00 -9.16
N ALA A 93 20.49 -1.21 -8.99
CA ALA A 93 20.76 -0.05 -9.83
C ALA A 93 20.72 -0.42 -11.32
N GLY A 94 19.87 0.25 -12.10
CA GLY A 94 19.65 -0.03 -13.52
C GLY A 94 18.73 -1.21 -13.84
N LYS A 95 18.41 -2.10 -12.90
CA LYS A 95 17.52 -3.26 -13.08
C LYS A 95 16.11 -2.99 -12.57
N ALA A 96 16.01 -2.38 -11.40
CA ALA A 96 14.76 -1.97 -10.79
C ALA A 96 14.92 -0.58 -10.16
N ALA A 97 13.81 0.11 -9.96
CA ALA A 97 13.82 1.39 -9.25
C ALA A 97 13.48 1.18 -7.77
N VAL A 98 14.20 1.87 -6.89
CA VAL A 98 13.83 1.99 -5.48
C VAL A 98 13.55 3.45 -5.18
N VAL A 99 12.43 3.74 -4.51
CA VAL A 99 11.99 5.10 -4.21
C VAL A 99 11.48 5.15 -2.77
N GLY A 100 12.01 6.06 -1.97
CA GLY A 100 11.46 6.37 -0.66
C GLY A 100 10.29 7.35 -0.78
N VAL A 101 9.20 7.08 -0.09
CA VAL A 101 8.00 7.92 -0.06
C VAL A 101 7.77 8.37 1.38
N ALA A 102 8.35 9.51 1.73
CA ALA A 102 8.21 10.11 3.05
C ALA A 102 6.81 10.71 3.23
N GLY A 103 6.17 10.36 4.33
CA GLY A 103 4.87 10.92 4.72
C GLY A 103 4.75 11.08 6.23
N LEU A 104 3.59 11.53 6.69
CA LEU A 104 3.23 11.61 8.11
C LEU A 104 4.20 12.47 8.96
N GLY A 105 4.79 13.49 8.37
CA GLY A 105 5.68 14.46 9.00
C GLY A 105 5.95 15.63 8.07
N THR A 106 6.76 16.56 8.51
CA THR A 106 7.17 17.76 7.77
C THR A 106 8.45 17.54 6.97
N VAL A 107 8.67 18.33 5.91
CA VAL A 107 9.91 18.26 5.11
C VAL A 107 11.18 18.40 5.95
N PRO A 108 11.28 19.32 6.93
CA PRO A 108 12.45 19.37 7.82
C PRO A 108 12.71 18.05 8.56
N GLU A 109 11.68 17.45 9.17
CA GLU A 109 11.80 16.15 9.87
C GLU A 109 12.21 15.03 8.93
N MET A 110 11.66 15.02 7.72
CA MET A 110 12.02 14.04 6.68
C MET A 110 13.50 14.14 6.28
N ARG A 111 14.03 15.37 6.13
CA ARG A 111 15.45 15.59 5.83
C ARG A 111 16.36 15.14 6.99
N GLU A 112 15.95 15.41 8.23
CA GLU A 112 16.66 14.94 9.41
C GLU A 112 16.74 13.40 9.43
N PHE A 113 15.61 12.74 9.18
CA PHE A 113 15.56 11.27 9.09
C PHE A 113 16.47 10.72 7.98
N VAL A 114 16.46 11.32 6.78
CA VAL A 114 17.35 10.93 5.67
C VAL A 114 18.82 10.98 6.10
N GLY A 115 19.22 12.04 6.81
CA GLY A 115 20.57 12.17 7.36
C GLY A 115 20.89 11.12 8.42
N LEU A 116 19.99 10.91 9.39
CA LEU A 116 20.11 9.94 10.46
C LEU A 116 20.19 8.49 9.93
N ALA A 117 19.30 8.16 9.01
CA ALA A 117 19.19 6.84 8.38
C ALA A 117 20.24 6.61 7.28
N LYS A 118 21.01 7.65 6.91
CA LYS A 118 22.03 7.63 5.84
C LYS A 118 21.44 7.15 4.50
N LEU A 119 20.23 7.58 4.18
CA LEU A 119 19.59 7.23 2.92
C LEU A 119 20.31 7.92 1.77
N SER A 120 20.71 7.15 0.77
CA SER A 120 21.47 7.67 -0.38
C SER A 120 21.31 6.78 -1.62
N GLY A 121 21.54 7.36 -2.81
CA GLY A 121 21.57 6.61 -4.06
C GLY A 121 20.19 6.33 -4.67
N PHE A 122 19.10 6.76 -4.06
CA PHE A 122 17.75 6.65 -4.60
C PHE A 122 16.86 7.84 -4.15
N PRO A 123 15.86 8.25 -4.95
CA PRO A 123 15.04 9.42 -4.65
C PRO A 123 14.21 9.25 -3.39
N GLN A 124 14.08 10.35 -2.63
CA GLN A 124 13.23 10.47 -1.46
C GLN A 124 12.12 11.49 -1.77
N LEU A 125 10.88 11.04 -1.85
CA LEU A 125 9.72 11.88 -2.15
C LEU A 125 9.21 12.54 -0.88
N ALA A 126 8.89 13.84 -0.96
CA ALA A 126 8.30 14.63 0.13
C ALA A 126 6.77 14.62 0.01
N ASP A 127 6.12 13.57 0.44
CA ASP A 127 4.67 13.40 0.30
C ASP A 127 3.90 13.90 1.53
N GLU A 128 4.15 15.15 1.97
CA GLU A 128 3.46 15.75 3.12
C GLU A 128 1.93 15.73 2.98
N GLN A 129 1.41 15.87 1.74
CA GLN A 129 -0.02 15.88 1.45
C GLN A 129 -0.62 14.47 1.32
N GLY A 130 0.22 13.45 1.33
CA GLY A 130 -0.19 12.06 1.20
C GLY A 130 -0.77 11.72 -0.18
N VAL A 131 -0.30 12.34 -1.25
CA VAL A 131 -0.76 12.09 -2.64
C VAL A 131 -0.43 10.68 -3.05
N VAL A 132 0.83 10.27 -2.91
CA VAL A 132 1.32 8.93 -3.26
C VAL A 132 0.82 7.90 -2.25
N TRP A 133 0.82 8.24 -0.95
CA TRP A 133 0.25 7.41 0.10
C TRP A 133 -1.20 7.02 -0.19
N LYS A 134 -2.06 8.00 -0.49
CA LYS A 134 -3.49 7.78 -0.82
C LYS A 134 -3.64 6.99 -2.11
N ARG A 135 -2.83 7.29 -3.13
CA ARG A 135 -2.86 6.60 -4.42
C ARG A 135 -2.66 5.09 -4.27
N PHE A 136 -1.71 4.68 -3.47
CA PHE A 136 -1.42 3.26 -3.22
C PHE A 136 -2.21 2.67 -2.05
N GLY A 137 -3.11 3.43 -1.43
CA GLY A 137 -3.92 2.99 -0.29
C GLY A 137 -3.08 2.67 0.94
N MET A 138 -1.94 3.36 1.12
CA MET A 138 -1.08 3.18 2.29
C MET A 138 -1.64 3.94 3.47
N THR A 139 -1.81 3.25 4.58
CA THR A 139 -2.34 3.78 5.85
C THR A 139 -1.35 3.67 7.00
N ALA A 140 -0.22 3.00 6.78
CA ALA A 140 0.81 2.80 7.78
C ALA A 140 2.21 2.90 7.13
N GLN A 141 3.17 3.37 7.90
CA GLN A 141 4.59 3.40 7.55
C GLN A 141 5.25 2.04 7.76
N SER A 142 6.51 1.93 7.35
CA SER A 142 7.27 0.67 7.26
C SER A 142 6.68 -0.31 6.26
N THR A 143 6.02 0.20 5.24
CA THR A 143 5.33 -0.61 4.22
C THR A 143 5.96 -0.42 2.84
N PHE A 144 5.70 -1.37 1.98
CA PHE A 144 6.23 -1.38 0.62
C PHE A 144 5.11 -1.57 -0.41
N VAL A 145 5.33 -1.04 -1.59
CA VAL A 145 4.59 -1.37 -2.80
C VAL A 145 5.61 -1.84 -3.83
N VAL A 146 5.37 -3.01 -4.41
CA VAL A 146 6.16 -3.55 -5.51
C VAL A 146 5.34 -3.48 -6.79
N LEU A 147 5.92 -2.88 -7.80
CA LEU A 147 5.31 -2.65 -9.10
C LEU A 147 6.09 -3.41 -10.17
N ASP A 148 5.39 -3.96 -11.17
CA ASP A 148 6.01 -4.47 -12.38
C ASP A 148 6.42 -3.34 -13.34
N ALA A 149 6.96 -3.68 -14.49
CA ALA A 149 7.42 -2.72 -15.48
C ALA A 149 6.29 -1.85 -16.08
N GLU A 150 5.07 -2.36 -16.06
CA GLU A 150 3.85 -1.70 -16.55
C GLU A 150 3.17 -0.84 -15.48
N GLY A 151 3.64 -0.92 -14.22
CA GLY A 151 3.10 -0.18 -13.09
C GLY A 151 1.92 -0.87 -12.39
N ALA A 152 1.72 -2.15 -12.62
CA ALA A 152 0.76 -2.92 -11.85
C ALA A 152 1.34 -3.31 -10.48
N VAL A 153 0.52 -3.21 -9.44
CA VAL A 153 0.92 -3.57 -8.07
C VAL A 153 0.94 -5.09 -7.92
N THR A 154 2.13 -5.66 -7.71
CA THR A 154 2.34 -7.09 -7.50
C THR A 154 2.42 -7.48 -6.02
N ALA A 155 2.78 -6.54 -5.15
CA ALA A 155 2.73 -6.70 -3.70
C ALA A 155 2.58 -5.35 -3.00
N ARG A 156 1.91 -5.32 -1.85
CA ARG A 156 1.80 -4.12 -1.00
C ARG A 156 1.62 -4.46 0.47
N GLY A 157 2.03 -3.54 1.35
CA GLY A 157 1.86 -3.65 2.80
C GLY A 157 3.17 -3.93 3.52
N HIS A 158 3.09 -4.64 4.65
CA HIS A 158 4.27 -5.04 5.41
C HIS A 158 4.95 -6.21 4.69
N VAL A 159 5.98 -5.90 3.93
CA VAL A 159 6.87 -6.86 3.26
C VAL A 159 8.19 -6.85 4.00
N ASP A 160 8.76 -8.02 4.29
CA ASP A 160 10.12 -8.08 4.81
C ASP A 160 11.09 -7.56 3.73
N PRO A 161 11.94 -6.56 4.02
CA PRO A 161 12.94 -6.09 3.06
C PRO A 161 13.85 -7.21 2.52
N ALA A 162 14.07 -8.28 3.28
CA ALA A 162 14.84 -9.44 2.85
C ALA A 162 14.18 -10.24 1.71
N ASP A 163 12.87 -10.13 1.55
CA ASP A 163 12.12 -10.80 0.48
C ASP A 163 12.09 -10.01 -0.83
N LEU A 164 12.43 -8.71 -0.79
CA LEU A 164 12.35 -7.82 -1.95
C LEU A 164 13.27 -8.24 -3.11
N PRO A 165 14.53 -8.67 -2.90
CA PRO A 165 15.37 -9.17 -3.96
C PRO A 165 14.71 -10.28 -4.80
N GLY A 166 14.22 -11.33 -4.13
CA GLY A 166 13.58 -12.45 -4.82
C GLY A 166 12.29 -12.10 -5.56
N ARG A 167 11.59 -11.03 -5.16
CA ARG A 167 10.44 -10.49 -5.88
C ARG A 167 10.87 -9.74 -7.13
N LEU A 168 11.88 -8.89 -7.02
CA LEU A 168 12.43 -8.12 -8.13
C LEU A 168 13.06 -9.03 -9.19
N ASP A 169 13.78 -10.06 -8.79
CA ASP A 169 14.37 -11.05 -9.71
C ASP A 169 13.30 -11.74 -10.56
N LYS A 170 12.17 -12.11 -9.96
CA LYS A 170 11.04 -12.70 -10.69
C LYS A 170 10.43 -11.74 -11.70
N LEU A 171 10.30 -10.46 -11.34
CA LEU A 171 9.72 -9.45 -12.23
C LEU A 171 10.68 -9.03 -13.36
N ALA A 172 11.99 -9.14 -13.14
CA ALA A 172 13.00 -8.84 -14.16
C ALA A 172 13.24 -9.99 -15.13
N ALA A 173 12.81 -11.22 -14.79
CA ALA A 173 12.99 -12.41 -15.63
C ALA A 173 11.80 -12.68 -16.59
N GLY A 174 10.68 -12.00 -16.43
CA GLY A 174 9.46 -12.13 -17.27
C GLY A 174 9.35 -11.03 -18.28
#